data_cbda2d028f64c99caafff6c9db3109be
#
_entry.id   cbda2d028f64c99caafff6c9db3109be
#
_cell.length_a   1.000
_cell.length_b   1.000
_cell.length_c   1.000
_cell.angle_alpha   90.00
_cell.angle_beta   90.00
_cell.angle_gamma   90.00
#
_symmetry.space_group_name_H-M   'P 1'
#
loop_
_entity.id
_entity.type
_entity.pdbx_description
1 polymer ?
#
loop_
_entity_poly.entity_id
_entity_poly.type
_entity_poly.pdbx_seq_one_letter_code
_entity_poly.pdbx_strand_id
1 'polypeptide(L)'
;MKVLKLFALGICFVLGACSNQSTSIVQTNEHGTQWSWDKGTIVVKTPERPAGQTSAIGLTVPKMEVVRVGFVGLGMRGPGAVERFTYIPGVQIVALCDYEQERAEKCQKFLQKASMPKAAVYSGEKGYEQLCKRDDIDLVYVATDWLHHFPVAMCALENGKNVAIEVPSAMNLKECWDLVNMSEKTRKHCMLLENCCYD
;
A
#
# COMPACT_ATOMS: atom_id res chain seq x y z
N MET A 1 -29.86 -14.17 85.44
CA MET A 1 -30.66 -14.43 84.21
C MET A 1 -30.16 -13.48 83.08
N LYS A 2 -29.50 -14.02 82.11
CA LYS A 2 -28.95 -13.24 80.98
C LYS A 2 -29.94 -13.32 79.82
N VAL A 3 -30.41 -12.16 79.35
CA VAL A 3 -31.31 -12.07 78.23
C VAL A 3 -30.41 -11.98 76.93
N LEU A 4 -30.59 -12.98 76.08
CA LEU A 4 -29.89 -13.07 74.78
C LEU A 4 -30.66 -12.26 73.73
N LYS A 5 -30.04 -11.16 73.21
CA LYS A 5 -30.67 -10.42 72.13
C LYS A 5 -30.19 -11.05 70.79
N LEU A 6 -31.17 -11.62 70.08
CA LEU A 6 -31.00 -12.08 68.71
C LEU A 6 -30.94 -10.86 67.73
N PHE A 7 -29.81 -10.66 67.05
CA PHE A 7 -29.77 -9.75 65.95
C PHE A 7 -30.12 -10.52 64.64
N ALA A 8 -31.28 -10.17 64.09
CA ALA A 8 -31.65 -10.64 62.76
C ALA A 8 -30.89 -9.84 61.70
N LEU A 9 -29.93 -10.50 61.01
CA LEU A 9 -29.22 -9.92 59.88
C LEU A 9 -30.09 -10.06 58.63
N GLY A 10 -30.71 -8.96 58.22
CA GLY A 10 -31.44 -8.91 56.95
C GLY A 10 -30.48 -8.92 55.79
N ILE A 11 -30.41 -10.01 55.02
CA ILE A 11 -29.68 -10.10 53.77
C ILE A 11 -30.58 -9.47 52.70
N CYS A 12 -30.30 -8.20 52.32
CA CYS A 12 -30.84 -7.60 51.09
C CYS A 12 -30.16 -8.24 49.90
N PHE A 13 -30.83 -9.13 49.19
CA PHE A 13 -30.47 -9.53 47.83
C PHE A 13 -30.71 -8.34 46.89
N VAL A 14 -29.69 -7.59 46.59
CA VAL A 14 -29.71 -6.68 45.45
C VAL A 14 -29.55 -7.54 44.20
N LEU A 15 -30.64 -7.81 43.50
CA LEU A 15 -30.60 -8.34 42.14
C LEU A 15 -30.07 -7.24 41.25
N GLY A 16 -28.74 -7.16 41.16
CA GLY A 16 -28.06 -6.40 40.14
C GLY A 16 -28.37 -7.04 38.78
N ALA A 17 -29.23 -6.39 37.99
CA ALA A 17 -29.36 -6.69 36.59
C ALA A 17 -27.99 -6.45 35.94
N CYS A 18 -27.19 -7.51 35.76
CA CYS A 18 -26.04 -7.48 34.91
C CYS A 18 -26.54 -7.23 33.48
N SER A 19 -26.59 -5.97 33.08
CA SER A 19 -26.57 -5.64 31.66
C SER A 19 -25.25 -6.19 31.11
N ASN A 20 -25.34 -7.28 30.35
CA ASN A 20 -24.22 -7.80 29.55
C ASN A 20 -23.89 -6.75 28.45
N GLN A 21 -23.28 -5.66 28.84
CA GLN A 21 -22.45 -4.90 27.94
C GLN A 21 -21.15 -5.71 27.83
N SER A 22 -21.10 -6.56 26.81
CA SER A 22 -19.84 -7.14 26.37
C SER A 22 -18.95 -5.97 25.91
N THR A 23 -18.17 -5.41 26.82
CA THR A 23 -17.08 -4.50 26.44
C THR A 23 -16.12 -5.32 25.60
N SER A 24 -16.20 -5.18 24.29
CA SER A 24 -15.24 -5.78 23.39
C SER A 24 -13.87 -5.19 23.72
N ILE A 25 -12.96 -6.05 24.21
CA ILE A 25 -11.60 -5.63 24.55
C ILE A 25 -10.93 -5.24 23.23
N VAL A 26 -10.61 -3.96 23.09
CA VAL A 26 -9.83 -3.47 21.94
C VAL A 26 -8.38 -3.88 22.13
N GLN A 27 -7.85 -4.60 21.18
CA GLN A 27 -6.44 -5.00 21.11
C GLN A 27 -5.72 -4.11 20.11
N THR A 28 -4.40 -3.95 20.29
CA THR A 28 -3.55 -3.20 19.36
C THR A 28 -2.37 -4.09 18.98
N ASN A 29 -2.11 -4.26 17.68
CA ASN A 29 -0.96 -5.01 17.20
C ASN A 29 0.31 -4.13 17.18
N GLU A 30 1.45 -4.73 16.86
CA GLU A 30 2.76 -4.07 16.78
C GLU A 30 2.80 -2.91 15.76
N HIS A 31 1.91 -2.89 14.76
CA HIS A 31 1.77 -1.83 13.77
C HIS A 31 0.75 -0.75 14.16
N GLY A 32 0.22 -0.79 15.39
CA GLY A 32 -0.74 0.19 15.89
C GLY A 32 -2.19 -0.01 15.39
N THR A 33 -2.49 -1.10 14.69
CA THR A 33 -3.85 -1.43 14.25
C THR A 33 -4.68 -1.85 15.44
N GLN A 34 -5.81 -1.17 15.67
CA GLN A 34 -6.79 -1.51 16.70
C GLN A 34 -7.85 -2.45 16.14
N TRP A 35 -8.13 -3.51 16.88
CA TRP A 35 -9.14 -4.49 16.52
C TRP A 35 -9.84 -5.07 17.75
N SER A 36 -11.02 -5.60 17.56
CA SER A 36 -11.80 -6.26 18.61
C SER A 36 -12.57 -7.46 18.06
N TRP A 37 -13.06 -8.33 18.96
CA TRP A 37 -13.98 -9.38 18.61
C TRP A 37 -15.42 -8.88 18.80
N ASP A 38 -16.25 -9.06 17.78
CA ASP A 38 -17.70 -8.89 17.88
C ASP A 38 -18.39 -10.12 17.29
N LYS A 39 -19.11 -10.87 18.12
CA LYS A 39 -19.90 -12.06 17.75
C LYS A 39 -19.16 -13.06 16.85
N GLY A 40 -17.87 -13.31 17.16
CA GLY A 40 -17.04 -14.24 16.37
C GLY A 40 -16.39 -13.64 15.12
N THR A 41 -16.53 -12.34 14.93
CA THR A 41 -15.90 -11.61 13.81
C THR A 41 -14.83 -10.65 14.34
N ILE A 42 -13.73 -10.54 13.62
CA ILE A 42 -12.72 -9.51 13.89
C ILE A 42 -13.22 -8.21 13.29
N VAL A 43 -13.34 -7.20 14.13
CA VAL A 43 -13.71 -5.84 13.72
C VAL A 43 -12.49 -4.95 13.84
N VAL A 44 -12.10 -4.31 12.75
CA VAL A 44 -11.00 -3.35 12.69
C VAL A 44 -11.58 -1.95 12.51
N LYS A 45 -11.10 -1.01 13.31
CA LYS A 45 -11.54 0.39 13.18
C LYS A 45 -10.98 0.97 11.86
N THR A 46 -11.87 1.30 10.93
CA THR A 46 -11.51 2.06 9.74
C THR A 46 -11.08 3.48 10.15
N PRO A 47 -9.90 3.95 9.76
CA PRO A 47 -9.50 5.32 10.05
C PRO A 47 -10.42 6.32 9.35
N GLU A 48 -10.59 7.48 9.96
CA GLU A 48 -11.30 8.57 9.32
C GLU A 48 -10.45 9.15 8.18
N ARG A 49 -11.13 9.55 7.09
CA ARG A 49 -10.43 10.22 5.99
C ARG A 49 -9.91 11.58 6.49
N PRO A 50 -8.63 11.92 6.24
CA PRO A 50 -8.09 13.21 6.60
C PRO A 50 -8.90 14.37 6.01
N ALA A 51 -9.01 15.46 6.76
CA ALA A 51 -9.76 16.63 6.32
C ALA A 51 -9.22 17.20 5.00
N GLY A 52 -10.12 17.53 4.09
CA GLY A 52 -9.77 18.05 2.76
C GLY A 52 -9.38 17.00 1.73
N GLN A 53 -9.28 15.71 2.09
CA GLN A 53 -9.09 14.63 1.13
C GLN A 53 -10.43 14.16 0.56
N THR A 54 -10.41 13.78 -0.71
CA THR A 54 -11.55 13.18 -1.41
C THR A 54 -11.16 11.79 -1.90
N SER A 55 -12.15 10.88 -1.95
CA SER A 55 -11.91 9.51 -2.39
C SER A 55 -11.19 9.44 -3.73
N ALA A 56 -10.28 8.46 -3.86
CA ALA A 56 -9.66 8.13 -5.13
C ALA A 56 -10.55 7.23 -6.02
N ILE A 57 -11.71 6.78 -5.52
CA ILE A 57 -12.67 6.01 -6.32
C ILE A 57 -13.16 6.90 -7.48
N GLY A 58 -13.02 6.40 -8.71
CA GLY A 58 -13.35 7.17 -9.90
C GLY A 58 -12.34 8.27 -10.27
N LEU A 59 -11.17 8.28 -9.65
CA LEU A 59 -10.08 9.16 -10.04
C LEU A 59 -9.72 8.90 -11.51
N THR A 60 -9.64 9.97 -12.29
CA THR A 60 -9.15 9.94 -13.66
C THR A 60 -7.99 10.88 -13.83
N VAL A 61 -7.11 10.58 -14.77
CA VAL A 61 -6.04 11.47 -15.22
C VAL A 61 -6.31 11.94 -16.65
N PRO A 62 -5.83 13.11 -17.07
CA PRO A 62 -5.93 13.53 -18.45
C PRO A 62 -5.32 12.49 -19.41
N LYS A 63 -5.93 12.35 -20.59
CA LYS A 63 -5.38 11.49 -21.62
C LYS A 63 -3.95 11.91 -21.96
N MET A 64 -3.03 10.95 -22.00
CA MET A 64 -1.64 11.13 -22.41
C MET A 64 -1.41 10.40 -23.72
N GLU A 65 -0.75 11.05 -24.68
CA GLU A 65 -0.33 10.40 -25.93
C GLU A 65 0.82 9.43 -25.69
N VAL A 66 1.70 9.73 -24.73
CA VAL A 66 2.79 8.88 -24.31
C VAL A 66 2.81 8.81 -22.78
N VAL A 67 2.87 7.60 -22.23
CA VAL A 67 3.07 7.34 -20.81
C VAL A 67 4.52 6.94 -20.59
N ARG A 68 5.25 7.76 -19.83
CA ARG A 68 6.66 7.54 -19.52
C ARG A 68 6.79 6.74 -18.24
N VAL A 69 7.40 5.57 -18.33
CA VAL A 69 7.43 4.58 -17.25
C VAL A 69 8.84 4.41 -16.69
N GLY A 70 8.94 4.46 -15.36
CA GLY A 70 10.10 4.02 -14.61
C GLY A 70 9.83 2.67 -13.93
N PHE A 71 10.73 1.72 -14.02
CA PHE A 71 10.63 0.41 -13.37
C PHE A 71 11.55 0.35 -12.16
N VAL A 72 11.03 -0.14 -11.03
CA VAL A 72 11.79 -0.39 -9.81
C VAL A 72 11.59 -1.85 -9.38
N GLY A 73 12.71 -2.58 -9.27
CA GLY A 73 12.73 -4.02 -9.00
C GLY A 73 12.76 -4.83 -10.30
N LEU A 74 13.95 -5.33 -10.64
CA LEU A 74 14.23 -6.04 -11.88
C LEU A 74 14.80 -7.45 -11.61
N GLY A 75 14.30 -8.04 -10.53
CA GLY A 75 14.61 -9.41 -10.15
C GLY A 75 13.83 -10.44 -10.99
N MET A 76 12.87 -11.13 -10.36
CA MET A 76 12.14 -12.22 -11.01
C MET A 76 10.99 -11.71 -11.92
N ARG A 77 10.14 -10.81 -11.45
CA ARG A 77 8.94 -10.30 -12.17
C ARG A 77 9.26 -9.14 -13.11
N GLY A 78 10.11 -8.22 -12.65
CA GLY A 78 10.40 -6.96 -13.34
C GLY A 78 10.85 -7.10 -14.79
N PRO A 79 11.81 -7.97 -15.15
CA PRO A 79 12.26 -8.12 -16.53
C PRO A 79 11.15 -8.50 -17.51
N GLY A 80 10.26 -9.42 -17.11
CA GLY A 80 9.09 -9.80 -17.91
C GLY A 80 8.08 -8.67 -18.06
N ALA A 81 7.94 -7.82 -17.04
CA ALA A 81 7.09 -6.63 -17.13
C ALA A 81 7.71 -5.60 -18.10
N VAL A 82 9.01 -5.32 -17.99
CA VAL A 82 9.74 -4.45 -18.94
C VAL A 82 9.54 -4.92 -20.37
N GLU A 83 9.72 -6.21 -20.64
CA GLU A 83 9.50 -6.76 -21.98
C GLU A 83 8.06 -6.56 -22.47
N ARG A 84 7.06 -6.89 -21.66
CA ARG A 84 5.65 -6.70 -22.04
C ARG A 84 5.29 -5.26 -22.33
N PHE A 85 5.82 -4.31 -21.57
CA PHE A 85 5.55 -2.89 -21.77
C PHE A 85 6.11 -2.35 -23.08
N THR A 86 7.13 -2.99 -23.68
CA THR A 86 7.63 -2.61 -25.02
C THR A 86 6.61 -2.88 -26.13
N TYR A 87 5.59 -3.71 -25.89
CA TYR A 87 4.54 -4.01 -26.88
C TYR A 87 3.30 -3.11 -26.75
N ILE A 88 3.26 -2.23 -25.72
CA ILE A 88 2.09 -1.36 -25.49
C ILE A 88 2.28 -0.06 -26.27
N PRO A 89 1.40 0.26 -27.24
CA PRO A 89 1.47 1.53 -27.97
C PRO A 89 1.33 2.72 -27.00
N GLY A 90 2.12 3.77 -27.22
CA GLY A 90 2.09 4.97 -26.37
C GLY A 90 2.83 4.82 -25.05
N VAL A 91 3.59 3.74 -24.82
CA VAL A 91 4.48 3.60 -23.69
C VAL A 91 5.92 3.91 -24.07
N GLN A 92 6.61 4.66 -23.21
CA GLN A 92 8.05 4.88 -23.27
C GLN A 92 8.68 4.49 -21.93
N ILE A 93 9.62 3.57 -21.94
CA ILE A 93 10.39 3.20 -20.75
C ILE A 93 11.60 4.14 -20.64
N VAL A 94 11.60 5.00 -19.63
CA VAL A 94 12.61 6.08 -19.48
C VAL A 94 13.61 5.83 -18.35
N ALA A 95 13.28 4.91 -17.40
CA ALA A 95 14.17 4.59 -16.30
C ALA A 95 14.02 3.14 -15.84
N LEU A 96 15.13 2.54 -15.44
CA LEU A 96 15.24 1.19 -14.90
C LEU A 96 16.03 1.25 -13.59
N CYS A 97 15.51 0.68 -12.53
CA CYS A 97 16.13 0.68 -11.20
C CYS A 97 16.07 -0.70 -10.56
N ASP A 98 17.19 -1.14 -10.04
CA ASP A 98 17.29 -2.30 -9.16
C ASP A 98 18.38 -2.04 -8.11
N TYR A 99 18.34 -2.74 -6.98
CA TYR A 99 19.44 -2.69 -6.02
C TYR A 99 20.78 -3.05 -6.69
N GLU A 100 20.76 -4.08 -7.54
CA GLU A 100 21.89 -4.50 -8.34
C GLU A 100 21.88 -3.88 -9.75
N GLN A 101 22.84 -3.00 -10.03
CA GLN A 101 22.94 -2.29 -11.30
C GLN A 101 22.90 -3.21 -12.52
N GLU A 102 23.55 -4.37 -12.45
CA GLU A 102 23.60 -5.34 -13.52
C GLU A 102 22.22 -5.81 -13.99
N ARG A 103 21.23 -5.93 -13.06
CA ARG A 103 19.86 -6.32 -13.39
C ARG A 103 19.17 -5.25 -14.24
N ALA A 104 19.35 -3.98 -13.88
CA ALA A 104 18.81 -2.86 -14.65
C ALA A 104 19.46 -2.77 -16.04
N GLU A 105 20.77 -2.93 -16.11
CA GLU A 105 21.49 -2.95 -17.39
C GLU A 105 21.07 -4.10 -18.30
N LYS A 106 20.87 -5.29 -17.77
CA LYS A 106 20.37 -6.45 -18.53
C LYS A 106 18.99 -6.21 -19.17
N CYS A 107 18.13 -5.40 -18.56
CA CYS A 107 16.82 -5.09 -19.12
C CYS A 107 16.87 -4.17 -20.33
N GLN A 108 17.98 -3.45 -20.58
CA GLN A 108 18.16 -2.63 -21.79
C GLN A 108 18.03 -3.42 -23.10
N LYS A 109 18.31 -4.73 -23.07
CA LYS A 109 18.16 -5.60 -24.25
C LYS A 109 16.73 -5.64 -24.78
N PHE A 110 15.72 -5.52 -23.91
CA PHE A 110 14.32 -5.51 -24.33
C PHE A 110 13.97 -4.22 -25.07
N LEU A 111 14.48 -3.08 -24.57
CA LEU A 111 14.31 -1.79 -25.22
C LEU A 111 15.02 -1.77 -26.59
N GLN A 112 16.25 -2.28 -26.65
CA GLN A 112 17.01 -2.40 -27.90
C GLN A 112 16.27 -3.25 -28.93
N LYS A 113 15.74 -4.42 -28.52
CA LYS A 113 14.95 -5.30 -29.39
C LYS A 113 13.70 -4.63 -29.95
N ALA A 114 13.07 -3.76 -29.15
CA ALA A 114 11.88 -2.99 -29.52
C ALA A 114 12.21 -1.67 -30.23
N SER A 115 13.47 -1.40 -30.54
CA SER A 115 13.94 -0.12 -31.12
C SER A 115 13.56 1.12 -30.27
N MET A 116 13.42 0.94 -28.96
CA MET A 116 13.18 2.03 -28.01
C MET A 116 14.50 2.70 -27.60
N PRO A 117 14.46 3.99 -27.23
CA PRO A 117 15.62 4.66 -26.64
C PRO A 117 16.13 3.95 -25.38
N LYS A 118 17.43 4.06 -25.11
CA LYS A 118 18.03 3.55 -23.89
C LYS A 118 17.47 4.28 -22.67
N ALA A 119 17.02 3.55 -21.66
CA ALA A 119 16.55 4.09 -20.40
C ALA A 119 17.71 4.48 -19.47
N ALA A 120 17.50 5.47 -18.60
CA ALA A 120 18.43 5.77 -17.52
C ALA A 120 18.47 4.61 -16.51
N VAL A 121 19.65 4.34 -15.95
CA VAL A 121 19.84 3.26 -14.97
C VAL A 121 20.12 3.87 -13.60
N TYR A 122 19.42 3.36 -12.59
CA TYR A 122 19.60 3.67 -11.18
C TYR A 122 19.86 2.39 -10.41
N SER A 123 20.66 2.47 -9.34
CA SER A 123 20.98 1.29 -8.54
C SER A 123 21.30 1.63 -7.08
N GLY A 124 21.42 0.57 -6.27
CA GLY A 124 21.69 0.67 -4.84
C GLY A 124 20.45 1.02 -4.02
N GLU A 125 20.65 1.12 -2.71
CA GLU A 125 19.59 1.28 -1.72
C GLU A 125 18.65 2.48 -1.99
N LYS A 126 19.19 3.58 -2.50
CA LYS A 126 18.46 4.83 -2.78
C LYS A 126 18.25 5.13 -4.26
N GLY A 127 18.50 4.17 -5.12
CA GLY A 127 18.33 4.33 -6.57
C GLY A 127 16.89 4.71 -6.94
N TYR A 128 15.90 4.11 -6.29
CA TYR A 128 14.49 4.41 -6.51
C TYR A 128 14.10 5.85 -6.13
N GLU A 129 14.72 6.43 -5.09
CA GLU A 129 14.46 7.84 -4.71
C GLU A 129 14.90 8.80 -5.82
N GLN A 130 16.01 8.51 -6.48
CA GLN A 130 16.51 9.32 -7.60
C GLN A 130 15.58 9.17 -8.81
N LEU A 131 15.12 7.96 -9.10
CA LEU A 131 14.16 7.69 -10.18
C LEU A 131 12.84 8.44 -9.93
N CYS A 132 12.28 8.38 -8.72
CA CYS A 132 11.01 9.02 -8.39
C CYS A 132 11.05 10.56 -8.51
N LYS A 133 12.21 11.19 -8.32
CA LYS A 133 12.40 12.65 -8.45
C LYS A 133 12.46 13.16 -9.89
N ARG A 134 12.48 12.28 -10.88
CA ARG A 134 12.54 12.72 -12.30
C ARG A 134 11.20 13.31 -12.73
N ASP A 135 11.24 14.42 -13.45
CA ASP A 135 10.05 15.09 -14.01
C ASP A 135 9.51 14.42 -15.27
N ASP A 136 10.30 13.57 -15.90
CA ASP A 136 9.95 12.86 -17.12
C ASP A 136 9.42 11.44 -16.87
N ILE A 137 8.86 11.17 -15.70
CA ILE A 137 8.17 9.92 -15.34
C ILE A 137 6.73 10.22 -14.97
N ASP A 138 5.81 9.51 -15.60
CA ASP A 138 4.36 9.59 -15.36
C ASP A 138 3.86 8.44 -14.48
N LEU A 139 4.50 7.27 -14.61
CA LEU A 139 4.14 6.03 -13.94
C LEU A 139 5.40 5.32 -13.40
N VAL A 140 5.37 4.91 -12.14
CA VAL A 140 6.37 4.01 -11.56
C VAL A 140 5.77 2.61 -11.41
N TYR A 141 6.40 1.63 -12.06
CA TYR A 141 6.08 0.21 -11.91
C TYR A 141 6.96 -0.39 -10.83
N VAL A 142 6.35 -0.95 -9.78
CA VAL A 142 7.04 -1.47 -8.60
C VAL A 142 6.92 -2.99 -8.55
N ALA A 143 8.07 -3.68 -8.65
CA ALA A 143 8.19 -5.14 -8.59
C ALA A 143 9.42 -5.57 -7.76
N THR A 144 9.64 -4.91 -6.66
CA THR A 144 10.70 -5.18 -5.69
C THR A 144 10.39 -6.45 -4.88
N ASP A 145 11.07 -6.67 -3.78
CA ASP A 145 10.60 -7.58 -2.72
C ASP A 145 9.48 -6.93 -1.89
N TRP A 146 8.80 -7.73 -1.11
CA TRP A 146 7.60 -7.31 -0.38
C TRP A 146 7.85 -6.17 0.63
N LEU A 147 9.05 -6.10 1.23
CA LEU A 147 9.38 -5.07 2.21
C LEU A 147 9.61 -3.71 1.54
N HIS A 148 9.98 -3.70 0.26
CA HIS A 148 10.26 -2.48 -0.49
C HIS A 148 9.10 -2.01 -1.37
N HIS A 149 8.03 -2.80 -1.53
CA HIS A 149 6.84 -2.38 -2.27
C HIS A 149 6.27 -1.07 -1.73
N PHE A 150 5.94 -1.05 -0.44
CA PHE A 150 5.35 0.12 0.21
C PHE A 150 6.25 1.37 0.16
N PRO A 151 7.53 1.35 0.62
CA PRO A 151 8.35 2.56 0.62
C PRO A 151 8.62 3.11 -0.78
N VAL A 152 8.76 2.27 -1.80
CA VAL A 152 8.94 2.72 -3.19
C VAL A 152 7.66 3.36 -3.72
N ALA A 153 6.50 2.74 -3.48
CA ALA A 153 5.21 3.28 -3.90
C ALA A 153 4.91 4.64 -3.22
N MET A 154 5.17 4.75 -1.91
CA MET A 154 5.03 6.01 -1.18
C MET A 154 5.93 7.10 -1.77
N CYS A 155 7.21 6.79 -2.00
CA CYS A 155 8.15 7.72 -2.60
C CYS A 155 7.67 8.21 -3.98
N ALA A 156 7.15 7.32 -4.82
CA ALA A 156 6.61 7.68 -6.12
C ALA A 156 5.38 8.59 -6.02
N LEU A 157 4.42 8.25 -5.16
CA LEU A 157 3.22 9.07 -4.92
C LEU A 157 3.57 10.46 -4.37
N GLU A 158 4.48 10.55 -3.41
CA GLU A 158 4.96 11.81 -2.82
C GLU A 158 5.62 12.73 -3.86
N ASN A 159 6.29 12.13 -4.86
CA ASN A 159 6.86 12.86 -6.00
C ASN A 159 5.88 13.05 -7.16
N GLY A 160 4.58 12.86 -6.92
CA GLY A 160 3.52 13.14 -7.90
C GLY A 160 3.44 12.14 -9.06
N LYS A 161 3.93 10.93 -8.90
CA LYS A 161 3.85 9.86 -9.91
C LYS A 161 2.65 8.97 -9.67
N ASN A 162 2.06 8.45 -10.75
CA ASN A 162 1.16 7.32 -10.63
C ASN A 162 1.96 6.05 -10.32
N VAL A 163 1.35 5.09 -9.66
CA VAL A 163 2.00 3.85 -9.24
C VAL A 163 1.21 2.64 -9.71
N ALA A 164 1.91 1.68 -10.26
CA ALA A 164 1.45 0.32 -10.50
C ALA A 164 2.35 -0.62 -9.69
N ILE A 165 1.78 -1.33 -8.72
CA ILE A 165 2.54 -2.09 -7.73
C ILE A 165 2.14 -3.56 -7.74
N GLU A 166 3.12 -4.46 -7.80
CA GLU A 166 2.93 -5.92 -7.69
C GLU A 166 2.46 -6.31 -6.28
N VAL A 167 1.85 -7.49 -6.18
CA VAL A 167 1.35 -8.03 -4.91
C VAL A 167 2.47 -8.55 -4.01
N PRO A 168 2.32 -8.36 -2.68
CA PRO A 168 1.36 -7.52 -1.96
C PRO A 168 1.79 -6.05 -1.98
N SER A 169 0.84 -5.12 -2.05
CA SER A 169 1.17 -3.68 -2.05
C SER A 169 1.73 -3.18 -0.72
N ALA A 170 1.41 -3.88 0.36
CA ALA A 170 1.79 -3.52 1.72
C ALA A 170 1.83 -4.76 2.61
N MET A 171 2.56 -4.70 3.73
CA MET A 171 2.74 -5.81 4.67
C MET A 171 1.83 -5.74 5.89
N ASN A 172 1.15 -4.63 6.09
CA ASN A 172 0.22 -4.42 7.21
C ASN A 172 -0.87 -3.43 6.85
N LEU A 173 -1.93 -3.40 7.67
CA LEU A 173 -3.11 -2.59 7.40
C LEU A 173 -2.84 -1.09 7.48
N LYS A 174 -1.89 -0.66 8.32
CA LYS A 174 -1.49 0.76 8.38
C LYS A 174 -0.89 1.22 7.04
N GLU A 175 0.01 0.45 6.48
CA GLU A 175 0.61 0.73 5.16
C GLU A 175 -0.45 0.78 4.05
N CYS A 176 -1.45 -0.13 4.10
CA CYS A 176 -2.56 -0.08 3.15
C CYS A 176 -3.30 1.27 3.22
N TRP A 177 -3.60 1.75 4.43
CA TRP A 177 -4.26 3.04 4.61
C TRP A 177 -3.36 4.22 4.24
N ASP A 178 -2.06 4.14 4.49
CA ASP A 178 -1.11 5.17 4.09
C ASP A 178 -1.04 5.32 2.55
N LEU A 179 -1.06 4.20 1.80
CA LEU A 179 -1.14 4.23 0.33
C LEU A 179 -2.45 4.87 -0.16
N VAL A 180 -3.59 4.51 0.43
CA VAL A 180 -4.89 5.14 0.11
C VAL A 180 -4.84 6.63 0.37
N ASN A 181 -4.41 7.03 1.56
CA ASN A 181 -4.32 8.43 1.97
C ASN A 181 -3.38 9.23 1.05
N MET A 182 -2.23 8.64 0.68
CA MET A 182 -1.28 9.32 -0.21
C MET A 182 -1.84 9.46 -1.63
N SER A 183 -2.48 8.43 -2.17
CA SER A 183 -3.18 8.50 -3.45
C SER A 183 -4.26 9.59 -3.45
N GLU A 184 -5.09 9.64 -2.41
CA GLU A 184 -6.13 10.69 -2.26
C GLU A 184 -5.52 12.09 -2.12
N LYS A 185 -4.45 12.24 -1.35
CA LYS A 185 -3.75 13.52 -1.13
C LYS A 185 -3.10 14.05 -2.41
N THR A 186 -2.41 13.19 -3.14
CA THR A 186 -1.64 13.58 -4.33
C THR A 186 -2.47 13.55 -5.61
N ARG A 187 -3.67 12.98 -5.57
CA ARG A 187 -4.54 12.72 -6.74
C ARG A 187 -3.82 11.93 -7.82
N LYS A 188 -3.03 10.93 -7.38
CA LYS A 188 -2.33 9.99 -8.26
C LYS A 188 -2.86 8.58 -8.07
N HIS A 189 -2.92 7.81 -9.14
CA HIS A 189 -3.32 6.41 -9.07
C HIS A 189 -2.31 5.61 -8.26
N CYS A 190 -2.81 4.74 -7.39
CA CYS A 190 -2.06 3.65 -6.75
C CYS A 190 -2.79 2.35 -7.08
N MET A 191 -2.31 1.64 -8.09
CA MET A 191 -2.97 0.47 -8.65
C MET A 191 -2.25 -0.80 -8.24
N LEU A 192 -2.95 -1.73 -7.59
CA LEU A 192 -2.46 -3.07 -7.30
C LEU A 192 -2.59 -3.94 -8.55
N LEU A 193 -1.50 -4.56 -8.96
CA LEU A 193 -1.42 -5.42 -10.15
C LEU A 193 -1.75 -6.88 -9.79
N GLU A 194 -2.98 -7.14 -9.37
CA GLU A 194 -3.46 -8.48 -9.08
C GLU A 194 -4.07 -9.10 -10.34
N ASN A 195 -3.41 -10.10 -10.87
CA ASN A 195 -3.82 -10.77 -12.13
C ASN A 195 -5.28 -11.22 -12.10
N CYS A 196 -5.66 -11.95 -11.04
CA CYS A 196 -6.99 -12.54 -10.93
C CYS A 196 -8.13 -11.51 -10.84
N CYS A 197 -7.80 -10.24 -10.65
CA CYS A 197 -8.79 -9.15 -10.65
C CYS A 197 -9.04 -8.58 -12.05
N TYR A 198 -8.20 -8.91 -13.04
CA TYR A 198 -8.21 -8.30 -14.37
C TYR A 198 -8.37 -9.32 -15.52
N ASP A 199 -8.54 -10.60 -15.17
CA ASP A 199 -8.79 -11.70 -16.14
C ASP A 199 -10.28 -11.82 -16.51
#